data_afcdb8a9da3ff44b301f67d481b0ecd5
#
_entry.id   afcdb8a9da3ff44b301f67d481b0ecd5
#
_cell.length_a   1.000
_cell.length_b   1.000
_cell.length_c   1.000
_cell.angle_alpha   90.00
_cell.angle_beta   90.00
_cell.angle_gamma   90.00
#
_symmetry.space_group_name_H-M   'P 1'
#
loop_
_entity.id
_entity.type
_entity.pdbx_description
1 polymer ?
#
loop_
_entity_poly.entity_id
_entity_poly.type
_entity_poly.pdbx_seq_one_letter_code
_entity_poly.pdbx_strand_id
1 'polypeptide(L)'
;MNSIVCLKQVPDTEAQIIATPDGSDVKLDGVKFIISPYDEYGIEEALLQKEKAGGGEVTLVSMGPARVVESIRTGLAMGADKAVHLDDEAFNGSDAQAAAKVLAAQIKSMEYDIIYCGRQAIDDDQSQVGPALAELLNLTHTSIVTKVEVAEDKKSVKVNRQIVGGEEILELPLPCVLTCQKGLNEPRYASLPGIMKAKKKPLQAVKAADIGVDAGTVGAAGSGTQVVKFTAPPTRTAAKIIDGESAEEKAASLAKALREEAKAI
;
A
#
# COMPACT_ATOMS: atom_id res chain seq x y z
N MET A 1 0.27 19.60 11.55
CA MET A 1 0.80 19.07 10.29
C MET A 1 -0.30 18.32 9.58
N ASN A 2 -0.55 18.66 8.33
CA ASN A 2 -1.61 18.04 7.54
C ASN A 2 -1.01 16.92 6.69
N SER A 3 -1.59 15.74 6.78
CA SER A 3 -1.10 14.59 6.03
C SER A 3 -2.22 13.92 5.25
N ILE A 4 -1.88 13.47 4.04
CA ILE A 4 -2.74 12.58 3.25
C ILE A 4 -2.12 11.18 3.29
N VAL A 5 -2.95 10.18 3.47
CA VAL A 5 -2.53 8.77 3.35
C VAL A 5 -3.33 8.11 2.25
N CYS A 6 -2.66 7.69 1.19
CA CYS A 6 -3.26 6.85 0.17
C CYS A 6 -3.35 5.42 0.70
N LEU A 7 -4.56 4.87 0.71
CA LEU A 7 -4.86 3.56 1.27
C LEU A 7 -5.45 2.66 0.20
N LYS A 8 -4.92 1.42 0.08
CA LYS A 8 -5.49 0.36 -0.76
C LYS A 8 -6.10 -0.74 0.10
N GLN A 9 -7.28 -1.18 -0.27
CA GLN A 9 -7.86 -2.41 0.26
C GLN A 9 -7.35 -3.60 -0.57
N VAL A 10 -6.84 -4.61 0.10
CA VAL A 10 -6.28 -5.83 -0.51
C VAL A 10 -6.88 -7.08 0.15
N PRO A 11 -6.84 -8.25 -0.52
CA PRO A 11 -7.14 -9.51 0.14
C PRO A 11 -6.20 -9.73 1.34
N ASP A 12 -6.73 -10.32 2.41
CA ASP A 12 -5.92 -10.70 3.57
C ASP A 12 -4.78 -11.64 3.16
N THR A 13 -3.63 -11.53 3.80
CA THR A 13 -2.45 -12.37 3.54
C THR A 13 -2.70 -13.87 3.73
N GLU A 14 -3.72 -14.23 4.52
CA GLU A 14 -4.15 -15.62 4.74
C GLU A 14 -5.24 -16.07 3.75
N ALA A 15 -5.73 -15.18 2.87
CA ALA A 15 -6.77 -15.50 1.92
C ALA A 15 -6.28 -16.46 0.84
N GLN A 16 -7.05 -17.52 0.61
CA GLN A 16 -6.81 -18.40 -0.53
C GLN A 16 -7.43 -17.80 -1.80
N ILE A 17 -6.58 -17.30 -2.69
CA ILE A 17 -7.02 -16.72 -3.96
C ILE A 17 -7.13 -17.83 -5.00
N ILE A 18 -8.32 -17.97 -5.60
CA ILE A 18 -8.62 -18.98 -6.60
C ILE A 18 -8.98 -18.30 -7.92
N ALA A 19 -8.25 -18.59 -8.98
CA ALA A 19 -8.61 -18.12 -10.32
C ALA A 19 -9.93 -18.77 -10.80
N THR A 20 -10.69 -18.04 -11.61
CA THR A 20 -11.83 -18.60 -12.33
C THR A 20 -11.38 -19.71 -13.28
N PRO A 21 -12.25 -20.67 -13.68
CA PRO A 21 -11.85 -21.79 -14.54
C PRO A 21 -11.28 -21.35 -15.89
N ASP A 22 -11.72 -20.22 -16.42
CA ASP A 22 -11.22 -19.63 -17.67
C ASP A 22 -10.00 -18.73 -17.46
N GLY A 23 -9.68 -18.42 -16.20
CA GLY A 23 -8.58 -17.54 -15.83
C GLY A 23 -8.82 -16.05 -16.10
N SER A 24 -10.05 -15.64 -16.39
CA SER A 24 -10.39 -14.24 -16.64
C SER A 24 -10.39 -13.38 -15.39
N ASP A 25 -10.61 -13.98 -14.21
CA ASP A 25 -10.72 -13.27 -12.95
C ASP A 25 -10.33 -14.17 -11.76
N VAL A 26 -10.42 -13.64 -10.56
CA VAL A 26 -10.27 -14.38 -9.29
C VAL A 26 -11.59 -14.41 -8.53
N LYS A 27 -11.85 -15.52 -7.83
CA LYS A 27 -13.03 -15.66 -6.98
C LYS A 27 -12.84 -14.87 -5.69
N LEU A 28 -13.74 -13.94 -5.43
CA LEU A 28 -13.70 -13.09 -4.23
C LEU A 28 -14.70 -13.51 -3.15
N ASP A 29 -15.54 -14.53 -3.41
CA ASP A 29 -16.50 -15.03 -2.45
C ASP A 29 -15.83 -15.58 -1.19
N GLY A 30 -16.18 -15.03 -0.04
CA GLY A 30 -15.60 -15.42 1.25
C GLY A 30 -14.18 -14.89 1.51
N VAL A 31 -13.61 -14.12 0.59
CA VAL A 31 -12.31 -13.48 0.78
C VAL A 31 -12.44 -12.33 1.78
N LYS A 32 -11.68 -12.38 2.86
CA LYS A 32 -11.53 -11.26 3.78
C LYS A 32 -10.61 -10.22 3.17
N PHE A 33 -10.99 -8.96 3.29
CA PHE A 33 -10.20 -7.82 2.83
C PHE A 33 -9.68 -7.00 4.01
N ILE A 34 -8.48 -6.45 3.86
CA ILE A 34 -7.79 -5.64 4.86
C ILE A 34 -7.21 -4.36 4.23
N ILE A 35 -6.75 -3.44 5.05
CA ILE A 35 -5.84 -2.38 4.61
C ILE A 35 -4.52 -3.03 4.16
N SER A 36 -3.94 -2.59 3.06
CA SER A 36 -2.58 -3.03 2.70
C SER A 36 -1.62 -2.77 3.87
N PRO A 37 -0.88 -3.79 4.35
CA PRO A 37 -0.04 -3.64 5.54
C PRO A 37 0.97 -2.49 5.45
N TYR A 38 1.48 -2.18 4.27
CA TYR A 38 2.38 -1.04 4.09
C TYR A 38 1.67 0.32 4.24
N ASP A 39 0.38 0.39 3.97
CA ASP A 39 -0.41 1.62 4.14
C ASP A 39 -0.71 1.87 5.62
N GLU A 40 -0.80 0.82 6.46
CA GLU A 40 -0.95 0.97 7.91
C GLU A 40 0.24 1.70 8.54
N TYR A 41 1.49 1.45 8.06
CA TYR A 41 2.67 2.22 8.48
C TYR A 41 2.54 3.70 8.10
N GLY A 42 1.96 3.99 6.93
CA GLY A 42 1.68 5.36 6.48
C GLY A 42 0.64 6.06 7.36
N ILE A 43 -0.43 5.36 7.74
CA ILE A 43 -1.46 5.89 8.66
C ILE A 43 -0.83 6.21 10.02
N GLU A 44 -0.08 5.27 10.58
CA GLU A 44 0.58 5.46 11.88
C GLU A 44 1.57 6.62 11.84
N GLU A 45 2.40 6.71 10.80
CA GLU A 45 3.38 7.79 10.67
C GLU A 45 2.70 9.16 10.59
N ALA A 46 1.63 9.27 9.80
CA ALA A 46 0.84 10.50 9.72
C ALA A 46 0.27 10.91 11.09
N LEU A 47 -0.22 9.96 11.88
CA LEU A 47 -0.72 10.20 13.24
C LEU A 47 0.41 10.64 14.18
N LEU A 48 1.56 9.98 14.16
CA LEU A 48 2.72 10.33 14.97
C LEU A 48 3.24 11.74 14.64
N GLN A 49 3.33 12.10 13.36
CA GLN A 49 3.77 13.43 12.96
C GLN A 49 2.74 14.51 13.32
N LYS A 50 1.44 14.23 13.25
CA LYS A 50 0.38 15.11 13.75
C LYS A 50 0.51 15.35 15.26
N GLU A 51 0.73 14.28 16.03
CA GLU A 51 0.91 14.32 17.51
C GLU A 51 2.16 15.15 17.88
N LYS A 52 3.30 14.88 17.23
CA LYS A 52 4.56 15.61 17.43
C LYS A 52 4.43 17.09 17.08
N ALA A 53 3.67 17.43 16.04
CA ALA A 53 3.46 18.82 15.61
C ALA A 53 2.46 19.57 16.49
N GLY A 54 1.84 18.92 17.48
CA GLY A 54 0.82 19.52 18.37
C GLY A 54 -0.53 19.79 17.69
N GLY A 55 -0.78 19.20 16.50
CA GLY A 55 -2.04 19.37 15.77
C GLY A 55 -1.89 19.21 14.27
N GLY A 56 -3.02 19.32 13.57
CA GLY A 56 -3.16 19.12 12.14
C GLY A 56 -4.25 18.10 11.81
N GLU A 57 -4.28 17.65 10.58
CA GLU A 57 -5.31 16.75 10.07
C GLU A 57 -4.71 15.60 9.29
N VAL A 58 -5.21 14.38 9.51
CA VAL A 58 -4.88 13.19 8.73
C VAL A 58 -6.08 12.78 7.90
N THR A 59 -5.94 12.87 6.56
CA THR A 59 -6.98 12.52 5.60
C THR A 59 -6.60 11.23 4.87
N LEU A 60 -7.49 10.24 4.87
CA LEU A 60 -7.34 9.04 4.07
C LEU A 60 -7.93 9.26 2.67
N VAL A 61 -7.24 8.79 1.65
CA VAL A 61 -7.76 8.76 0.27
C VAL A 61 -7.66 7.33 -0.25
N SER A 62 -8.78 6.79 -0.69
CA SER A 62 -8.82 5.42 -1.21
C SER A 62 -9.70 5.34 -2.44
N MET A 63 -9.26 4.60 -3.45
CA MET A 63 -10.00 4.34 -4.68
C MET A 63 -10.45 2.88 -4.73
N GLY A 64 -11.67 2.65 -5.15
CA GLY A 64 -12.19 1.31 -5.38
C GLY A 64 -13.69 1.17 -5.11
N PRO A 65 -14.23 -0.05 -5.24
CA PRO A 65 -15.66 -0.33 -5.10
C PRO A 65 -16.16 -0.10 -3.67
N ALA A 66 -17.48 -0.09 -3.48
CA ALA A 66 -18.14 0.21 -2.21
C ALA A 66 -17.58 -0.55 -0.98
N ARG A 67 -17.06 -1.79 -1.16
CA ARG A 67 -16.45 -2.57 -0.06
C ARG A 67 -15.23 -1.89 0.59
N VAL A 68 -14.56 -0.99 -0.12
CA VAL A 68 -13.37 -0.26 0.38
C VAL A 68 -13.71 0.60 1.60
N VAL A 69 -14.97 1.00 1.76
CA VAL A 69 -15.46 1.75 2.91
C VAL A 69 -15.13 1.06 4.24
N GLU A 70 -15.11 -0.27 4.29
CA GLU A 70 -14.75 -1.02 5.50
C GLU A 70 -13.30 -0.74 5.92
N SER A 71 -12.37 -0.82 4.98
CA SER A 71 -10.95 -0.51 5.23
C SER A 71 -10.74 0.97 5.57
N ILE A 72 -11.44 1.87 4.90
CA ILE A 72 -11.42 3.30 5.24
C ILE A 72 -11.89 3.51 6.69
N ARG A 73 -12.99 2.85 7.11
CA ARG A 73 -13.48 2.95 8.49
C ARG A 73 -12.49 2.38 9.51
N THR A 74 -11.74 1.35 9.15
CA THR A 74 -10.64 0.82 9.97
C THR A 74 -9.54 1.87 10.15
N GLY A 75 -9.06 2.52 9.10
CA GLY A 75 -8.08 3.60 9.20
C GLY A 75 -8.58 4.81 9.98
N LEU A 76 -9.86 5.18 9.84
CA LEU A 76 -10.50 6.20 10.66
C LEU A 76 -10.56 5.79 12.14
N ALA A 77 -10.73 4.50 12.43
CA ALA A 77 -10.72 3.98 13.80
C ALA A 77 -9.32 3.95 14.42
N MET A 78 -8.26 3.82 13.63
CA MET A 78 -6.87 4.00 14.07
C MET A 78 -6.59 5.43 14.53
N GLY A 79 -7.28 6.43 13.97
CA GLY A 79 -7.12 7.81 14.43
C GLY A 79 -7.26 8.89 13.36
N ALA A 80 -7.21 8.55 12.07
CA ALA A 80 -7.38 9.52 10.99
C ALA A 80 -8.67 10.33 11.14
N ASP A 81 -8.67 11.57 10.68
CA ASP A 81 -9.75 12.54 10.98
C ASP A 81 -10.93 12.44 10.01
N LYS A 82 -10.63 12.32 8.73
CA LYS A 82 -11.60 12.23 7.65
C LYS A 82 -11.10 11.36 6.51
N ALA A 83 -11.97 11.06 5.56
CA ALA A 83 -11.59 10.29 4.39
C ALA A 83 -12.32 10.71 3.12
N VAL A 84 -11.68 10.45 1.99
CA VAL A 84 -12.25 10.54 0.64
C VAL A 84 -12.24 9.15 0.02
N HIS A 85 -13.39 8.74 -0.49
CA HIS A 85 -13.58 7.50 -1.23
C HIS A 85 -13.83 7.83 -2.71
N LEU A 86 -12.87 7.48 -3.55
CA LEU A 86 -12.97 7.62 -5.00
C LEU A 86 -13.73 6.40 -5.53
N ASP A 87 -15.05 6.57 -5.68
CA ASP A 87 -16.02 5.51 -5.96
C ASP A 87 -16.74 5.78 -7.29
N ASP A 88 -16.14 5.31 -8.38
CA ASP A 88 -16.73 5.41 -9.71
C ASP A 88 -16.40 4.14 -10.52
N GLU A 89 -17.37 3.68 -11.31
CA GLU A 89 -17.15 2.56 -12.23
C GLU A 89 -16.07 2.86 -13.27
N ALA A 90 -15.89 4.13 -13.64
CA ALA A 90 -14.85 4.59 -14.53
C ALA A 90 -13.43 4.28 -14.01
N PHE A 91 -13.25 4.06 -12.71
CA PHE A 91 -11.96 3.73 -12.12
C PHE A 91 -11.63 2.23 -12.14
N ASN A 92 -12.61 1.38 -12.45
CA ASN A 92 -12.41 -0.07 -12.45
C ASN A 92 -11.40 -0.50 -13.50
N GLY A 93 -10.48 -1.41 -13.11
CA GLY A 93 -9.43 -1.90 -13.99
C GLY A 93 -8.26 -0.93 -14.18
N SER A 94 -8.16 0.13 -13.37
CA SER A 94 -6.98 1.00 -13.35
C SER A 94 -5.74 0.23 -12.97
N ASP A 95 -4.70 0.37 -13.78
CA ASP A 95 -3.34 0.04 -13.37
C ASP A 95 -2.75 1.12 -12.45
N ALA A 96 -1.49 0.95 -12.02
CA ALA A 96 -0.85 1.88 -11.10
C ALA A 96 -0.79 3.32 -11.65
N GLN A 97 -0.61 3.50 -12.97
CA GLN A 97 -0.53 4.82 -13.61
C GLN A 97 -1.90 5.49 -13.67
N ALA A 98 -2.93 4.75 -14.06
CA ALA A 98 -4.31 5.25 -14.08
C ALA A 98 -4.79 5.58 -12.65
N ALA A 99 -4.47 4.72 -11.66
CA ALA A 99 -4.77 4.98 -10.26
C ALA A 99 -4.08 6.26 -9.74
N ALA A 100 -2.79 6.45 -10.05
CA ALA A 100 -2.06 7.66 -9.68
C ALA A 100 -2.69 8.93 -10.26
N LYS A 101 -3.20 8.89 -11.51
CA LYS A 101 -3.91 10.02 -12.14
C LYS A 101 -5.18 10.40 -11.36
N VAL A 102 -5.99 9.42 -10.97
CA VAL A 102 -7.21 9.64 -10.19
C VAL A 102 -6.88 10.23 -8.82
N LEU A 103 -5.90 9.64 -8.12
CA LEU A 103 -5.42 10.13 -6.82
C LEU A 103 -4.89 11.56 -6.93
N ALA A 104 -4.05 11.86 -7.94
CA ALA A 104 -3.50 13.19 -8.16
C ALA A 104 -4.60 14.22 -8.43
N ALA A 105 -5.61 13.89 -9.22
CA ALA A 105 -6.71 14.81 -9.52
C ALA A 105 -7.47 15.20 -8.24
N GLN A 106 -7.74 14.26 -7.34
CA GLN A 106 -8.36 14.53 -6.05
C GLN A 106 -7.43 15.34 -5.14
N ILE A 107 -6.17 14.92 -5.00
CA ILE A 107 -5.23 15.50 -4.03
C ILE A 107 -4.83 16.93 -4.38
N LYS A 108 -4.81 17.29 -5.66
CA LYS A 108 -4.53 18.69 -6.11
C LYS A 108 -5.41 19.76 -5.47
N SER A 109 -6.62 19.40 -5.05
CA SER A 109 -7.57 20.33 -4.40
C SER A 109 -7.48 20.31 -2.86
N MET A 110 -6.56 19.54 -2.28
CA MET A 110 -6.45 19.35 -0.84
C MET A 110 -5.22 20.06 -0.28
N GLU A 111 -5.26 20.37 1.02
CA GLU A 111 -4.10 20.90 1.76
C GLU A 111 -3.34 19.75 2.42
N TYR A 112 -2.01 19.76 2.25
CA TYR A 112 -1.12 18.75 2.82
C TYR A 112 0.32 19.24 2.94
N ASP A 113 1.03 18.72 3.93
CA ASP A 113 2.48 18.88 4.10
C ASP A 113 3.21 17.60 3.61
N ILE A 114 2.64 16.43 3.89
CA ILE A 114 3.21 15.12 3.46
C ILE A 114 2.09 14.22 2.95
N ILE A 115 2.38 13.52 1.85
CA ILE A 115 1.56 12.44 1.33
C ILE A 115 2.28 11.12 1.64
N TYR A 116 1.62 10.22 2.34
CA TYR A 116 2.12 8.87 2.63
C TYR A 116 1.42 7.83 1.74
N CYS A 117 2.19 6.91 1.22
CA CYS A 117 1.72 5.71 0.54
C CYS A 117 2.44 4.50 1.15
N GLY A 118 1.89 3.32 1.07
CA GLY A 118 2.68 2.10 1.25
C GLY A 118 3.75 1.98 0.16
N ARG A 119 4.87 1.32 0.44
CA ARG A 119 5.89 1.10 -0.61
C ARG A 119 5.34 0.34 -1.80
N GLN A 120 4.41 -0.56 -1.54
CA GLN A 120 3.72 -1.40 -2.53
C GLN A 120 2.43 -1.97 -1.92
N ALA A 121 1.50 -2.41 -2.74
CA ALA A 121 0.37 -3.22 -2.29
C ALA A 121 0.76 -4.71 -2.36
N ILE A 122 0.28 -5.52 -1.40
CA ILE A 122 0.66 -6.95 -1.30
C ILE A 122 -0.05 -7.85 -2.33
N ASP A 123 -1.00 -7.32 -3.07
CA ASP A 123 -1.74 -8.03 -4.11
C ASP A 123 -1.08 -7.97 -5.48
N ASP A 124 -0.34 -6.89 -5.79
CA ASP A 124 0.27 -6.68 -7.11
C ASP A 124 1.77 -6.34 -7.05
N ASP A 125 2.31 -5.95 -5.90
CA ASP A 125 3.72 -5.63 -5.66
C ASP A 125 4.37 -4.63 -6.64
N GLN A 126 3.58 -3.77 -7.30
CA GLN A 126 4.09 -2.91 -8.38
C GLN A 126 4.97 -1.75 -7.91
N SER A 127 4.81 -1.25 -6.69
CA SER A 127 5.61 -0.13 -6.11
C SER A 127 5.60 1.17 -6.95
N GLN A 128 4.57 1.41 -7.78
CA GLN A 128 4.56 2.50 -8.77
C GLN A 128 3.70 3.69 -8.36
N VAL A 129 2.62 3.48 -7.59
CA VAL A 129 1.63 4.54 -7.33
C VAL A 129 2.24 5.74 -6.63
N GLY A 130 3.04 5.55 -5.58
CA GLY A 130 3.68 6.65 -4.84
C GLY A 130 4.56 7.54 -5.72
N PRO A 131 5.57 6.99 -6.41
CA PRO A 131 6.41 7.74 -7.35
C PRO A 131 5.62 8.42 -8.47
N ALA A 132 4.66 7.73 -9.09
CA ALA A 132 3.83 8.30 -10.15
C ALA A 132 2.95 9.46 -9.65
N LEU A 133 2.41 9.33 -8.43
CA LEU A 133 1.65 10.38 -7.78
C LEU A 133 2.51 11.62 -7.54
N ALA A 134 3.74 11.45 -7.07
CA ALA A 134 4.67 12.54 -6.85
C ALA A 134 4.98 13.30 -8.13
N GLU A 135 5.26 12.59 -9.22
CA GLU A 135 5.50 13.20 -10.55
C GLU A 135 4.28 13.99 -11.03
N LEU A 136 3.07 13.42 -10.94
CA LEU A 136 1.83 14.07 -11.35
C LEU A 136 1.48 15.32 -10.52
N LEU A 137 1.95 15.39 -9.27
CA LEU A 137 1.80 16.53 -8.37
C LEU A 137 3.00 17.49 -8.42
N ASN A 138 4.05 17.16 -9.18
CA ASN A 138 5.32 17.90 -9.22
C ASN A 138 5.96 18.07 -7.82
N LEU A 139 5.99 16.96 -7.05
CA LEU A 139 6.53 16.91 -5.70
C LEU A 139 7.81 16.06 -5.65
N THR A 140 8.69 16.40 -4.73
CA THR A 140 9.80 15.51 -4.38
C THR A 140 9.27 14.23 -3.73
N HIS A 141 9.96 13.10 -3.94
CA HIS A 141 9.59 11.85 -3.29
C HIS A 141 10.79 11.02 -2.91
N THR A 142 10.59 10.11 -1.97
CA THR A 142 11.48 8.98 -1.74
C THR A 142 10.70 7.75 -1.31
N SER A 143 11.29 6.58 -1.60
CA SER A 143 10.64 5.29 -1.39
C SER A 143 11.36 4.45 -0.33
N ILE A 144 10.64 3.49 0.25
CA ILE A 144 11.16 2.49 1.21
C ILE A 144 11.66 3.18 2.50
N VAL A 145 10.86 4.13 2.98
CA VAL A 145 11.19 4.96 4.15
C VAL A 145 11.07 4.16 5.44
N THR A 146 12.12 4.20 6.26
CA THR A 146 12.22 3.52 7.56
C THR A 146 12.31 4.48 8.74
N LYS A 147 12.48 5.79 8.49
CA LYS A 147 12.46 6.84 9.53
C LYS A 147 12.07 8.19 8.95
N VAL A 148 11.33 8.98 9.72
CA VAL A 148 10.88 10.32 9.33
C VAL A 148 11.12 11.30 10.48
N GLU A 149 11.84 12.37 10.20
CA GLU A 149 12.12 13.49 11.13
C GLU A 149 11.83 14.81 10.45
N VAL A 150 10.69 15.43 10.78
CA VAL A 150 10.32 16.74 10.25
C VAL A 150 11.12 17.83 10.95
N ALA A 151 11.66 18.78 10.19
CA ALA A 151 12.36 19.93 10.74
C ALA A 151 11.44 20.81 11.57
N GLU A 152 11.97 21.51 12.58
CA GLU A 152 11.19 22.37 13.48
C GLU A 152 10.45 23.49 12.74
N ASP A 153 11.04 24.03 11.68
CA ASP A 153 10.45 25.07 10.82
C ASP A 153 9.41 24.53 9.83
N LYS A 154 9.21 23.20 9.78
CA LYS A 154 8.29 22.48 8.90
C LYS A 154 8.51 22.77 7.40
N LYS A 155 9.74 23.06 6.98
CA LYS A 155 10.08 23.29 5.57
C LYS A 155 10.76 22.11 4.91
N SER A 156 11.36 21.22 5.69
CA SER A 156 12.02 20.00 5.21
C SER A 156 11.72 18.81 6.11
N VAL A 157 12.00 17.64 5.57
CA VAL A 157 11.94 16.36 6.27
C VAL A 157 13.19 15.58 6.00
N LYS A 158 13.83 15.08 7.07
CA LYS A 158 14.93 14.14 7.00
C LYS A 158 14.39 12.72 7.11
N VAL A 159 14.77 11.86 6.18
CA VAL A 159 14.28 10.48 6.11
C VAL A 159 15.45 9.50 5.97
N ASN A 160 15.31 8.33 6.59
CA ASN A 160 16.13 7.18 6.24
C ASN A 160 15.33 6.32 5.26
N ARG A 161 16.00 5.82 4.22
CA ARG A 161 15.42 4.84 3.30
C ARG A 161 16.32 3.62 3.20
N GLN A 162 15.70 2.46 3.08
CA GLN A 162 16.42 1.21 2.90
C GLN A 162 16.90 1.08 1.45
N ILE A 163 18.17 0.70 1.27
CA ILE A 163 18.77 0.35 -0.01
C ILE A 163 19.47 -1.02 0.11
N VAL A 164 19.93 -1.55 -1.01
CA VAL A 164 20.75 -2.78 -0.99
C VAL A 164 22.08 -2.50 -0.29
N GLY A 165 22.34 -3.22 0.80
CA GLY A 165 23.58 -3.11 1.56
C GLY A 165 23.64 -2.00 2.61
N GLY A 166 22.53 -1.25 2.83
CA GLY A 166 22.53 -0.20 3.85
C GLY A 166 21.30 0.70 3.85
N GLU A 167 21.49 1.90 4.37
CA GLU A 167 20.48 2.96 4.38
C GLU A 167 21.04 4.24 3.78
N GLU A 168 20.19 5.00 3.12
CA GLU A 168 20.48 6.39 2.73
C GLU A 168 19.73 7.34 3.66
N ILE A 169 20.34 8.46 3.97
CA ILE A 169 19.73 9.56 4.70
C ILE A 169 19.55 10.71 3.73
N LEU A 170 18.31 11.10 3.50
CA LEU A 170 17.95 12.16 2.58
C LEU A 170 17.25 13.29 3.32
N GLU A 171 17.42 14.52 2.84
CA GLU A 171 16.62 15.67 3.23
C GLU A 171 15.81 16.17 2.04
N LEU A 172 14.50 16.25 2.23
CA LEU A 172 13.54 16.61 1.20
C LEU A 172 12.80 17.90 1.60
N PRO A 173 12.55 18.84 0.67
CA PRO A 173 11.65 19.95 0.92
C PRO A 173 10.21 19.46 1.08
N LEU A 174 9.43 20.14 1.90
CA LEU A 174 7.99 19.96 1.99
C LEU A 174 7.25 20.93 1.05
N PRO A 175 6.12 20.52 0.43
CA PRO A 175 5.49 19.19 0.56
C PRO A 175 6.20 18.10 -0.24
N CYS A 176 6.05 16.83 0.21
CA CYS A 176 6.65 15.67 -0.45
C CYS A 176 5.79 14.41 -0.37
N VAL A 177 6.16 13.38 -1.14
CA VAL A 177 5.56 12.05 -1.11
C VAL A 177 6.56 11.05 -0.52
N LEU A 178 6.12 10.27 0.47
CA LEU A 178 6.93 9.24 1.11
C LEU A 178 6.26 7.87 0.96
N THR A 179 7.02 6.84 0.53
CA THR A 179 6.48 5.47 0.54
C THR A 179 7.03 4.68 1.72
N CYS A 180 6.13 4.18 2.55
CA CYS A 180 6.41 3.61 3.86
C CYS A 180 6.83 2.14 3.78
N GLN A 181 7.85 1.78 4.55
CA GLN A 181 8.38 0.43 4.68
C GLN A 181 8.06 -0.13 6.07
N LYS A 182 8.00 -1.45 6.16
CA LYS A 182 7.99 -2.16 7.45
C LYS A 182 9.21 -1.75 8.29
N GLY A 183 8.97 -1.45 9.57
CA GLY A 183 10.01 -0.99 10.49
C GLY A 183 10.08 0.53 10.64
N LEU A 184 9.27 1.30 9.89
CA LEU A 184 9.12 2.74 10.09
C LEU A 184 8.56 3.07 11.48
N ASN A 185 7.55 2.34 11.90
CA ASN A 185 6.87 2.43 13.19
C ASN A 185 6.16 1.10 13.52
N GLU A 186 5.33 1.09 14.54
CA GLU A 186 4.42 -0.02 14.87
C GLU A 186 2.98 0.50 14.80
N PRO A 187 2.20 0.13 13.77
CA PRO A 187 0.83 0.59 13.61
C PRO A 187 -0.03 0.25 14.83
N ARG A 188 -0.73 1.25 15.35
CA ARG A 188 -1.67 1.09 16.45
C ARG A 188 -2.91 0.34 16.01
N TYR A 189 -3.45 -0.49 16.88
CA TYR A 189 -4.75 -1.12 16.67
C TYR A 189 -5.89 -0.13 16.89
N ALA A 190 -6.97 -0.32 16.12
CA ALA A 190 -8.21 0.41 16.36
C ALA A 190 -8.80 0.05 17.74
N SER A 191 -8.96 1.04 18.61
CA SER A 191 -9.59 0.85 19.91
C SER A 191 -11.12 0.76 19.77
N LEU A 192 -11.81 0.13 20.72
CA LEU A 192 -13.29 0.09 20.74
C LEU A 192 -13.92 1.50 20.67
N PRO A 193 -13.46 2.50 21.46
CA PRO A 193 -13.92 3.88 21.31
C PRO A 193 -13.61 4.47 19.92
N GLY A 194 -12.45 4.11 19.33
CA GLY A 194 -12.05 4.52 17.98
C GLY A 194 -13.02 4.01 16.92
N ILE A 195 -13.40 2.73 16.99
CA ILE A 195 -14.37 2.11 16.09
C ILE A 195 -15.75 2.81 16.17
N MET A 196 -16.20 3.11 17.39
CA MET A 196 -17.47 3.83 17.58
C MET A 196 -17.42 5.25 17.01
N LYS A 197 -16.32 5.97 17.21
CA LYS A 197 -16.12 7.33 16.68
C LYS A 197 -15.97 7.31 15.15
N ALA A 198 -15.28 6.32 14.59
CA ALA A 198 -15.06 6.20 13.15
C ALA A 198 -16.35 6.20 12.34
N LYS A 199 -17.45 5.64 12.87
CA LYS A 199 -18.76 5.63 12.21
C LYS A 199 -19.31 7.04 11.93
N LYS A 200 -18.91 8.03 12.75
CA LYS A 200 -19.37 9.43 12.68
C LYS A 200 -18.38 10.35 11.97
N LYS A 201 -17.13 9.91 11.74
CA LYS A 201 -16.12 10.71 11.06
C LYS A 201 -16.51 10.95 9.60
N PRO A 202 -16.18 12.13 9.03
CA PRO A 202 -16.48 12.46 7.65
C PRO A 202 -15.88 11.45 6.68
N LEU A 203 -16.68 10.96 5.76
CA LEU A 203 -16.31 10.14 4.62
C LEU A 203 -17.06 10.69 3.41
N GLN A 204 -16.32 11.28 2.48
CA GLN A 204 -16.86 11.84 1.25
C GLN A 204 -16.67 10.84 0.11
N ALA A 205 -17.76 10.45 -0.55
CA ALA A 205 -17.68 9.74 -1.82
C ALA A 205 -17.53 10.76 -2.96
N VAL A 206 -16.63 10.45 -3.91
CA VAL A 206 -16.25 11.34 -5.02
C VAL A 206 -16.25 10.53 -6.31
N LYS A 207 -16.85 11.10 -7.35
CA LYS A 207 -16.91 10.53 -8.70
C LYS A 207 -15.89 11.17 -9.64
N ALA A 208 -15.62 10.55 -10.78
CA ALA A 208 -14.73 11.06 -11.81
C ALA A 208 -15.08 12.49 -12.23
N ALA A 209 -16.36 12.78 -12.41
CA ALA A 209 -16.87 14.10 -12.79
C ALA A 209 -16.58 15.18 -11.73
N ASP A 210 -16.60 14.84 -10.44
CA ASP A 210 -16.37 15.79 -9.34
C ASP A 210 -14.92 16.31 -9.30
N ILE A 211 -13.98 15.52 -9.83
CA ILE A 211 -12.54 15.83 -9.87
C ILE A 211 -12.03 16.12 -11.28
N GLY A 212 -12.94 16.27 -12.25
CA GLY A 212 -12.59 16.61 -13.63
C GLY A 212 -11.76 15.54 -14.36
N VAL A 213 -11.89 14.28 -13.98
CA VAL A 213 -11.19 13.16 -14.64
C VAL A 213 -12.04 12.64 -15.79
N ASP A 214 -11.44 12.57 -16.99
CA ASP A 214 -12.05 11.94 -18.15
C ASP A 214 -11.99 10.41 -18.00
N ALA A 215 -13.16 9.75 -18.01
CA ALA A 215 -13.29 8.30 -17.91
C ALA A 215 -12.50 7.52 -18.96
N GLY A 216 -12.22 8.12 -20.14
CA GLY A 216 -11.41 7.51 -21.18
C GLY A 216 -9.91 7.48 -20.86
N THR A 217 -9.45 8.22 -19.82
CA THR A 217 -8.03 8.33 -19.44
C THR A 217 -7.66 7.57 -18.18
N VAL A 218 -8.63 6.88 -17.54
CA VAL A 218 -8.49 6.11 -16.32
C VAL A 218 -9.20 4.76 -16.45
N GLY A 219 -9.23 3.97 -15.40
CA GLY A 219 -9.82 2.63 -15.46
C GLY A 219 -9.11 1.73 -16.47
N ALA A 220 -9.80 0.71 -16.93
CA ALA A 220 -9.27 -0.19 -17.96
C ALA A 220 -8.94 0.54 -19.29
N ALA A 221 -9.69 1.59 -19.62
CA ALA A 221 -9.49 2.36 -20.84
C ALA A 221 -8.21 3.21 -20.80
N GLY A 222 -7.83 3.73 -19.63
CA GLY A 222 -6.65 4.58 -19.45
C GLY A 222 -5.40 3.83 -18.97
N SER A 223 -5.51 2.53 -18.71
CA SER A 223 -4.40 1.69 -18.26
C SER A 223 -3.43 1.37 -19.39
N GLY A 224 -2.13 1.45 -19.10
CA GLY A 224 -1.05 1.05 -20.02
C GLY A 224 -0.74 -0.46 -19.96
N THR A 225 -1.33 -1.17 -19.00
CA THR A 225 -1.17 -2.61 -18.80
C THR A 225 -2.50 -3.34 -18.87
N GLN A 226 -2.48 -4.60 -19.28
CA GLN A 226 -3.66 -5.45 -19.33
C GLN A 226 -3.36 -6.81 -18.69
N VAL A 227 -4.22 -7.25 -17.76
CA VAL A 227 -4.17 -8.61 -17.24
C VAL A 227 -4.64 -9.57 -18.31
N VAL A 228 -3.77 -10.47 -18.73
CA VAL A 228 -4.07 -11.46 -19.79
C VAL A 228 -4.77 -12.67 -19.19
N LYS A 229 -4.27 -13.19 -18.06
CA LYS A 229 -4.80 -14.39 -17.45
C LYS A 229 -4.33 -14.56 -16.00
N PHE A 230 -5.22 -15.04 -15.15
CA PHE A 230 -4.90 -15.53 -13.82
C PHE A 230 -4.69 -17.04 -13.87
N THR A 231 -3.58 -17.52 -13.30
CA THR A 231 -3.30 -18.95 -13.18
C THR A 231 -2.86 -19.28 -11.76
N ALA A 232 -3.32 -20.42 -11.25
CA ALA A 232 -2.79 -20.91 -9.98
C ALA A 232 -1.30 -21.20 -10.11
N PRO A 233 -0.49 -20.97 -9.06
CA PRO A 233 0.89 -21.40 -9.05
C PRO A 233 0.97 -22.93 -9.20
N PRO A 234 2.05 -23.45 -9.78
CA PRO A 234 2.22 -24.89 -9.93
C PRO A 234 2.20 -25.58 -8.56
N THR A 235 1.55 -26.75 -8.49
CA THR A 235 1.51 -27.54 -7.28
C THR A 235 2.93 -27.91 -6.87
N ARG A 236 3.30 -27.62 -5.64
CA ARG A 236 4.61 -28.03 -5.11
C ARG A 236 4.65 -29.53 -4.99
N THR A 237 5.75 -30.15 -5.42
CA THR A 237 6.02 -31.55 -5.16
C THR A 237 6.27 -31.79 -3.67
N ALA A 238 6.03 -33.02 -3.20
CA ALA A 238 6.36 -33.39 -1.84
C ALA A 238 7.85 -33.14 -1.55
N ALA A 239 8.16 -32.73 -0.33
CA ALA A 239 9.55 -32.56 0.10
C ALA A 239 10.29 -33.91 0.05
N LYS A 240 11.54 -33.90 -0.40
CA LYS A 240 12.43 -35.05 -0.33
C LYS A 240 12.98 -35.16 1.09
N ILE A 241 12.61 -36.23 1.77
CA ILE A 241 13.17 -36.54 3.10
C ILE A 241 14.55 -37.17 2.88
N ILE A 242 15.53 -36.66 3.56
CA ILE A 242 16.90 -37.15 3.48
C ILE A 242 17.09 -38.21 4.57
N ASP A 243 17.33 -39.46 4.15
CA ASP A 243 17.58 -40.58 5.03
C ASP A 243 19.05 -40.69 5.44
N GLY A 244 19.31 -41.31 6.58
CA GLY A 244 20.64 -41.57 7.12
C GLY A 244 20.54 -42.07 8.57
N GLU A 245 21.52 -42.84 9.02
CA GLU A 245 21.56 -43.41 10.37
C GLU A 245 22.08 -42.41 11.40
N SER A 246 22.91 -41.43 10.96
CA SER A 246 23.45 -40.35 11.81
C SER A 246 23.15 -38.95 11.26
N ALA A 247 23.34 -37.95 12.09
CA ALA A 247 23.19 -36.54 11.68
C ALA A 247 24.24 -36.16 10.62
N GLU A 248 25.46 -36.68 10.74
CA GLU A 248 26.56 -36.47 9.79
C GLU A 248 26.23 -37.01 8.42
N GLU A 249 25.69 -38.24 8.36
CA GLU A 249 25.26 -38.87 7.09
C GLU A 249 24.10 -38.10 6.44
N LYS A 250 23.12 -37.67 7.22
CA LYS A 250 22.00 -36.84 6.71
C LYS A 250 22.51 -35.52 6.17
N ALA A 251 23.43 -34.85 6.87
CA ALA A 251 24.02 -33.60 6.43
C ALA A 251 24.82 -33.78 5.13
N ALA A 252 25.64 -34.83 5.02
CA ALA A 252 26.41 -35.11 3.81
C ALA A 252 25.48 -35.43 2.61
N SER A 253 24.46 -36.22 2.83
CA SER A 253 23.45 -36.54 1.81
C SER A 253 22.66 -35.33 1.37
N LEU A 254 22.28 -34.47 2.30
CA LEU A 254 21.62 -33.19 1.99
C LEU A 254 22.51 -32.27 1.16
N ALA A 255 23.76 -32.09 1.57
CA ALA A 255 24.72 -31.27 0.83
C ALA A 255 24.94 -31.80 -0.60
N LYS A 256 25.02 -33.11 -0.76
CA LYS A 256 25.13 -33.74 -2.09
C LYS A 256 23.86 -33.48 -2.93
N ALA A 257 22.67 -33.68 -2.36
CA ALA A 257 21.40 -33.42 -3.07
C ALA A 257 21.26 -31.95 -3.47
N LEU A 258 21.63 -31.02 -2.59
CA LEU A 258 21.61 -29.58 -2.89
C LEU A 258 22.57 -29.21 -4.04
N ARG A 259 23.74 -29.84 -4.10
CA ARG A 259 24.75 -29.60 -5.14
C ARG A 259 24.41 -30.25 -6.47
N GLU A 260 24.07 -31.56 -6.46
CA GLU A 260 23.95 -32.34 -7.67
C GLU A 260 22.54 -32.33 -8.27
N GLU A 261 21.50 -32.35 -7.41
CA GLU A 261 20.09 -32.41 -7.86
C GLU A 261 19.46 -31.01 -7.94
N ALA A 262 19.49 -30.25 -6.85
CA ALA A 262 18.88 -28.93 -6.78
C ALA A 262 19.73 -27.81 -7.40
N LYS A 263 21.06 -28.01 -7.53
CA LYS A 263 22.04 -27.02 -8.02
C LYS A 263 21.92 -25.67 -7.28
N ALA A 264 21.67 -25.75 -5.96
CA ALA A 264 21.44 -24.60 -5.11
C ALA A 264 22.72 -24.10 -4.42
N ILE A 265 23.76 -24.95 -4.36
CA ILE A 265 25.10 -24.63 -3.80
C ILE A 265 26.22 -25.18 -4.68
#